data_f194f4bd44c45e64cee9d9c6347775da
#
_entry.id   f194f4bd44c45e64cee9d9c6347775da
#
_cell.length_a   1.000
_cell.length_b   1.000
_cell.length_c   1.000
_cell.angle_alpha   90.00
_cell.angle_beta   90.00
_cell.angle_gamma   90.00
#
_symmetry.space_group_name_H-M   'P 1'
#
loop_
_entity.id
_entity.type
_entity.pdbx_description
1 polymer ?
#
loop_
_entity_poly.entity_id
_entity_poly.type
_entity_poly.pdbx_seq_one_letter_code
_entity_poly.pdbx_strand_id
1 'polypeptide(L)'
;MRFSTLIKALQSGEAEFRWSQPGQDPFLNGAASLEQAGPEQLSFLEKGNALTAVLDQSRVGALLLPDQQDLIDRLKDRGIAFAVFSNPRLAFAEALARLYPRRRPLAQIHPTAVLDERAVVGPRTAIGARVCIGAGSSLGADCIVHPGVVIYDDVAVGDGCELHANAVLHPGSRLGRGCVVNSNAVVGSEGFGFVPTVKGWRKMPQTGTVVLEDGVEVGCGSTIDRPSVGETRIGAGTKIDNLVQIGHGVTTGRGCAFASQVGIAGGARIGNGVILAGQVGVANRAVVGDRAVASSKSGIHGEVAAGEVVSGYPAIPNRLWLRCSAAFGKLPEMAKALRELKRDSPR
;
A
#
# COMPACT_ATOMS: atom_id res chain seq x y z
N MET A 1 -18.86 2.82 -22.66
CA MET A 1 -17.91 3.68 -23.44
C MET A 1 -17.41 2.88 -24.63
N ARG A 2 -17.24 3.46 -25.83
CA ARG A 2 -16.61 2.76 -26.97
C ARG A 2 -15.13 2.50 -26.68
N PHE A 3 -14.62 1.33 -27.11
CA PHE A 3 -13.20 0.99 -26.94
C PHE A 3 -12.26 2.05 -27.55
N SER A 4 -12.54 2.50 -28.77
CA SER A 4 -11.77 3.55 -29.46
C SER A 4 -11.73 4.87 -28.67
N THR A 5 -12.83 5.22 -27.99
CA THR A 5 -12.91 6.41 -27.12
C THR A 5 -12.05 6.24 -25.88
N LEU A 6 -12.09 5.05 -25.26
CA LEU A 6 -11.26 4.71 -24.11
C LEU A 6 -9.77 4.82 -24.48
N ILE A 7 -9.36 4.21 -25.60
CA ILE A 7 -7.95 4.22 -26.04
C ILE A 7 -7.46 5.65 -26.31
N LYS A 8 -8.25 6.50 -26.96
CA LYS A 8 -7.90 7.93 -27.12
C LYS A 8 -7.64 8.62 -25.79
N ALA A 9 -8.44 8.33 -24.76
CA ALA A 9 -8.24 8.87 -23.42
C ALA A 9 -7.01 8.31 -22.70
N LEU A 10 -6.61 7.06 -23.01
CA LEU A 10 -5.42 6.43 -22.44
C LEU A 10 -4.12 6.89 -23.11
N GLN A 11 -4.15 7.42 -24.33
CA GLN A 11 -2.97 7.93 -25.03
C GLN A 11 -2.29 9.11 -24.32
N SER A 12 -3.01 9.83 -23.49
CA SER A 12 -2.48 10.92 -22.65
C SER A 12 -2.12 10.46 -21.22
N GLY A 13 -2.21 9.17 -20.92
CA GLY A 13 -1.91 8.59 -19.63
C GLY A 13 -0.41 8.31 -19.43
N GLU A 14 -0.08 7.74 -18.28
CA GLU A 14 1.30 7.37 -17.92
C GLU A 14 1.74 6.06 -18.62
N ALA A 15 0.79 5.19 -19.00
CA ALA A 15 1.09 4.00 -19.77
C ALA A 15 1.45 4.37 -21.21
N GLU A 16 2.67 4.04 -21.63
CA GLU A 16 3.12 4.33 -23.00
C GLU A 16 2.30 3.52 -24.01
N PHE A 17 1.42 4.23 -24.76
CA PHE A 17 0.63 3.65 -25.83
C PHE A 17 1.49 3.45 -27.07
N ARG A 18 1.34 2.33 -27.77
CA ARG A 18 2.05 2.04 -29.02
C ARG A 18 1.11 2.11 -30.23
N TRP A 19 0.12 1.24 -30.26
CA TRP A 19 -0.88 1.23 -31.33
C TRP A 19 -2.12 0.40 -30.90
N SER A 20 -3.20 0.50 -31.66
CA SER A 20 -4.43 -0.24 -31.39
C SER A 20 -5.12 -0.69 -32.68
N GLN A 21 -5.88 -1.76 -32.55
CA GLN A 21 -6.81 -2.23 -33.57
C GLN A 21 -8.19 -2.34 -32.92
N PRO A 22 -9.12 -1.44 -33.23
CA PRO A 22 -10.41 -1.41 -32.56
C PRO A 22 -11.33 -2.58 -32.94
N GLY A 23 -10.98 -3.40 -33.95
CA GLY A 23 -11.82 -4.48 -34.38
C GLY A 23 -13.23 -3.98 -34.72
N GLN A 24 -14.25 -4.55 -34.08
CA GLN A 24 -15.64 -4.11 -34.18
C GLN A 24 -15.99 -2.91 -33.29
N ASP A 25 -15.01 -2.31 -32.63
CA ASP A 25 -15.13 -1.20 -31.68
C ASP A 25 -16.23 -1.43 -30.61
N PRO A 26 -16.07 -2.44 -29.73
CA PRO A 26 -17.12 -2.83 -28.79
C PRO A 26 -17.47 -1.70 -27.82
N PHE A 27 -18.73 -1.68 -27.41
CA PHE A 27 -19.15 -0.84 -26.29
C PHE A 27 -18.79 -1.54 -24.99
N LEU A 28 -17.92 -0.91 -24.19
CA LEU A 28 -17.47 -1.43 -22.91
C LEU A 28 -18.34 -0.88 -21.78
N ASN A 29 -18.92 -1.76 -20.99
CA ASN A 29 -19.68 -1.44 -19.79
C ASN A 29 -18.93 -1.79 -18.50
N GLY A 30 -17.76 -2.45 -18.61
CA GLY A 30 -16.94 -2.83 -17.46
C GLY A 30 -15.65 -3.53 -17.84
N ALA A 31 -15.05 -4.14 -16.84
CA ALA A 31 -13.84 -4.95 -16.96
C ALA A 31 -13.96 -6.22 -16.12
N ALA A 32 -13.29 -7.29 -16.56
CA ALA A 32 -13.22 -8.55 -15.84
C ALA A 32 -11.89 -9.27 -16.07
N SER A 33 -11.64 -10.36 -15.32
CA SER A 33 -10.53 -11.26 -15.62
C SER A 33 -10.73 -11.89 -17.00
N LEU A 34 -9.65 -12.30 -17.64
CA LEU A 34 -9.72 -12.85 -19.01
C LEU A 34 -10.63 -14.09 -19.10
N GLU A 35 -10.67 -14.89 -18.03
CA GLU A 35 -11.50 -16.10 -17.93
C GLU A 35 -13.01 -15.80 -17.89
N GLN A 36 -13.37 -14.68 -17.30
CA GLN A 36 -14.76 -14.30 -17.03
C GLN A 36 -15.29 -13.21 -17.97
N ALA A 37 -14.39 -12.56 -18.71
CA ALA A 37 -14.74 -11.43 -19.53
C ALA A 37 -15.72 -11.80 -20.65
N GLY A 38 -16.78 -11.01 -20.75
CA GLY A 38 -17.75 -11.06 -21.84
C GLY A 38 -17.48 -10.03 -22.95
N PRO A 39 -18.35 -9.99 -23.98
CA PRO A 39 -18.12 -9.17 -25.20
C PRO A 39 -18.17 -7.65 -24.96
N GLU A 40 -18.71 -7.21 -23.83
CA GLU A 40 -18.75 -5.80 -23.42
C GLU A 40 -17.76 -5.47 -22.31
N GLN A 41 -16.73 -6.31 -22.11
CA GLN A 41 -15.78 -6.13 -21.03
C GLN A 41 -14.35 -6.03 -21.53
N LEU A 42 -13.56 -5.22 -20.81
CA LEU A 42 -12.13 -5.04 -20.99
C LEU A 42 -11.35 -6.01 -20.09
N SER A 43 -10.26 -6.55 -20.59
CA SER A 43 -9.27 -7.26 -19.80
C SER A 43 -7.84 -6.85 -20.20
N PHE A 44 -6.82 -7.47 -19.59
CA PHE A 44 -5.43 -7.25 -19.98
C PHE A 44 -4.60 -8.52 -19.87
N LEU A 45 -3.47 -8.54 -20.59
CA LEU A 45 -2.43 -9.57 -20.50
C LEU A 45 -1.06 -8.93 -20.28
N GLU A 46 -0.19 -9.65 -19.59
CA GLU A 46 1.24 -9.32 -19.41
C GLU A 46 2.12 -10.34 -20.10
N LYS A 47 3.40 -10.00 -20.33
CA LYS A 47 4.38 -10.93 -20.91
C LYS A 47 4.53 -12.18 -20.03
N GLY A 48 4.58 -13.35 -20.66
CA GLY A 48 4.79 -14.62 -19.95
C GLY A 48 3.63 -15.10 -19.10
N ASN A 49 2.46 -14.54 -19.26
CA ASN A 49 1.29 -14.92 -18.48
C ASN A 49 0.76 -16.28 -18.95
N ALA A 50 0.59 -17.25 -18.03
CA ALA A 50 -0.05 -18.54 -18.29
C ALA A 50 -1.50 -18.41 -18.82
N LEU A 51 -2.14 -17.25 -18.64
CA LEU A 51 -3.47 -16.93 -19.16
C LEU A 51 -3.55 -16.86 -20.70
N THR A 52 -2.42 -16.91 -21.41
CA THR A 52 -2.41 -17.02 -22.87
C THR A 52 -3.20 -18.23 -23.36
N ALA A 53 -3.18 -19.36 -22.62
CA ALA A 53 -3.97 -20.55 -22.92
C ALA A 53 -5.47 -20.34 -22.77
N VAL A 54 -5.88 -19.41 -21.90
CA VAL A 54 -7.29 -19.08 -21.64
C VAL A 54 -7.85 -18.17 -22.73
N LEU A 55 -6.98 -17.45 -23.44
CA LEU A 55 -7.38 -16.50 -24.47
C LEU A 55 -8.31 -17.12 -25.51
N ASP A 56 -8.01 -18.34 -25.96
CA ASP A 56 -8.77 -19.01 -27.02
C ASP A 56 -10.21 -19.32 -26.63
N GLN A 57 -10.49 -19.47 -25.34
CA GLN A 57 -11.83 -19.74 -24.80
C GLN A 57 -12.54 -18.47 -24.30
N SER A 58 -11.81 -17.36 -24.14
CA SER A 58 -12.35 -16.12 -23.64
C SER A 58 -13.29 -15.47 -24.65
N ARG A 59 -14.37 -14.83 -24.15
CA ARG A 59 -15.31 -14.01 -24.94
C ARG A 59 -15.08 -12.52 -24.74
N VAL A 60 -13.87 -12.13 -24.30
CA VAL A 60 -13.52 -10.74 -24.02
C VAL A 60 -13.79 -9.82 -25.21
N GLY A 61 -14.41 -8.68 -24.97
CA GLY A 61 -14.71 -7.69 -26.02
C GLY A 61 -13.48 -6.88 -26.47
N ALA A 62 -12.59 -6.55 -25.52
CA ALA A 62 -11.37 -5.81 -25.80
C ALA A 62 -10.24 -6.18 -24.84
N LEU A 63 -8.99 -6.06 -25.31
CA LEU A 63 -7.80 -6.47 -24.55
C LEU A 63 -6.70 -5.42 -24.60
N LEU A 64 -6.06 -5.16 -23.45
CA LEU A 64 -4.80 -4.42 -23.38
C LEU A 64 -3.66 -5.43 -23.25
N LEU A 65 -2.60 -5.32 -24.07
CA LEU A 65 -1.56 -6.33 -24.14
C LEU A 65 -0.17 -5.72 -24.41
N PRO A 66 0.92 -6.43 -24.11
CA PRO A 66 2.26 -6.05 -24.51
C PRO A 66 2.46 -6.26 -26.03
N ASP A 67 3.52 -5.68 -26.59
CA ASP A 67 3.92 -5.90 -27.97
C ASP A 67 4.49 -7.34 -28.10
N GLN A 68 3.61 -8.28 -28.45
CA GLN A 68 3.88 -9.70 -28.59
C GLN A 68 3.11 -10.26 -29.79
N GLN A 69 3.82 -10.59 -30.86
CA GLN A 69 3.24 -10.85 -32.17
C GLN A 69 2.26 -12.04 -32.19
N ASP A 70 2.56 -13.12 -31.47
CA ASP A 70 1.69 -14.30 -31.39
C ASP A 70 0.33 -14.00 -30.74
N LEU A 71 0.29 -13.15 -29.72
CA LEU A 71 -0.97 -12.67 -29.11
C LEU A 71 -1.74 -11.79 -30.07
N ILE A 72 -1.04 -10.89 -30.76
CA ILE A 72 -1.63 -9.94 -31.72
C ILE A 72 -2.30 -10.72 -32.87
N ASP A 73 -1.64 -11.71 -33.43
CA ASP A 73 -2.17 -12.49 -34.56
C ASP A 73 -3.41 -13.29 -34.14
N ARG A 74 -3.38 -13.95 -32.98
CA ARG A 74 -4.57 -14.63 -32.43
C ARG A 74 -5.77 -13.69 -32.24
N LEU A 75 -5.53 -12.47 -31.78
CA LEU A 75 -6.63 -11.49 -31.57
C LEU A 75 -7.19 -11.00 -32.90
N LYS A 76 -6.33 -10.79 -33.92
CA LYS A 76 -6.75 -10.44 -35.27
C LYS A 76 -7.61 -11.52 -35.90
N ASP A 77 -7.17 -12.79 -35.81
CA ASP A 77 -7.91 -13.94 -36.38
C ASP A 77 -9.31 -14.09 -35.75
N ARG A 78 -9.44 -13.69 -34.48
CA ARG A 78 -10.71 -13.72 -33.75
C ARG A 78 -11.53 -12.41 -33.84
N GLY A 79 -11.01 -11.37 -34.49
CA GLY A 79 -11.67 -10.06 -34.61
C GLY A 79 -11.84 -9.33 -33.27
N ILE A 80 -11.08 -9.67 -32.24
CA ILE A 80 -11.14 -9.04 -30.92
C ILE A 80 -10.42 -7.68 -30.97
N ALA A 81 -11.07 -6.65 -30.41
CA ALA A 81 -10.46 -5.34 -30.28
C ALA A 81 -9.28 -5.38 -29.29
N PHE A 82 -8.18 -4.69 -29.61
CA PHE A 82 -7.05 -4.62 -28.70
C PHE A 82 -6.21 -3.34 -28.84
N ALA A 83 -5.41 -3.06 -27.81
CA ALA A 83 -4.41 -2.01 -27.82
C ALA A 83 -3.12 -2.47 -27.15
N VAL A 84 -2.00 -2.04 -27.75
CA VAL A 84 -0.65 -2.41 -27.32
C VAL A 84 -0.07 -1.28 -26.47
N PHE A 85 0.40 -1.64 -25.28
CA PHE A 85 1.05 -0.75 -24.32
C PHE A 85 2.38 -1.35 -23.85
N SER A 86 3.33 -0.50 -23.49
CA SER A 86 4.57 -0.93 -22.83
C SER A 86 4.30 -1.55 -21.44
N ASN A 87 3.29 -1.02 -20.75
CA ASN A 87 2.79 -1.53 -19.46
C ASN A 87 1.27 -1.70 -19.49
N PRO A 88 0.77 -2.88 -19.93
CA PRO A 88 -0.67 -3.15 -20.02
C PRO A 88 -1.42 -3.08 -18.69
N ARG A 89 -0.76 -3.46 -17.58
CA ARG A 89 -1.33 -3.38 -16.23
C ARG A 89 -1.60 -1.93 -15.82
N LEU A 90 -0.66 -1.03 -16.08
CA LEU A 90 -0.83 0.40 -15.82
C LEU A 90 -1.96 0.98 -16.69
N ALA A 91 -1.97 0.64 -17.99
CA ALA A 91 -3.05 1.05 -18.90
C ALA A 91 -4.42 0.53 -18.43
N PHE A 92 -4.48 -0.68 -17.89
CA PHE A 92 -5.70 -1.26 -17.34
C PHE A 92 -6.15 -0.53 -16.06
N ALA A 93 -5.24 -0.17 -15.17
CA ALA A 93 -5.56 0.64 -13.98
C ALA A 93 -6.15 2.01 -14.37
N GLU A 94 -5.55 2.68 -15.36
CA GLU A 94 -6.08 3.93 -15.90
C GLU A 94 -7.45 3.74 -16.60
N ALA A 95 -7.65 2.62 -17.30
CA ALA A 95 -8.93 2.27 -17.91
C ALA A 95 -10.03 2.06 -16.87
N LEU A 96 -9.72 1.35 -15.77
CA LEU A 96 -10.65 1.15 -14.65
C LEU A 96 -11.11 2.47 -14.05
N ALA A 97 -10.20 3.43 -13.86
CA ALA A 97 -10.56 4.75 -13.34
C ALA A 97 -11.55 5.51 -14.24
N ARG A 98 -11.52 5.24 -15.57
CA ARG A 98 -12.43 5.84 -16.55
C ARG A 98 -13.75 5.06 -16.71
N LEU A 99 -13.69 3.75 -16.62
CA LEU A 99 -14.88 2.88 -16.68
C LEU A 99 -15.73 2.98 -15.41
N TYR A 100 -15.08 3.18 -14.26
CA TYR A 100 -15.71 3.26 -12.94
C TYR A 100 -15.38 4.59 -12.24
N PRO A 101 -15.87 5.74 -12.78
CA PRO A 101 -15.58 7.03 -12.17
C PRO A 101 -16.16 7.11 -10.76
N ARG A 102 -15.32 7.46 -9.79
CA ARG A 102 -15.76 7.68 -8.41
C ARG A 102 -16.70 8.89 -8.35
N ARG A 103 -17.87 8.71 -7.75
CA ARG A 103 -18.76 9.82 -7.44
C ARG A 103 -18.19 10.61 -6.27
N ARG A 104 -17.87 11.87 -6.48
CA ARG A 104 -17.53 12.76 -5.38
C ARG A 104 -18.82 13.18 -4.64
N PRO A 105 -18.83 13.17 -3.30
CA PRO A 105 -19.93 13.76 -2.55
C PRO A 105 -20.03 15.25 -2.81
N LEU A 106 -21.21 15.83 -2.59
CA LEU A 106 -21.39 17.27 -2.67
C LEU A 106 -20.49 17.98 -1.65
N ALA A 107 -19.88 19.08 -2.06
CA ALA A 107 -19.06 19.94 -1.21
C ALA A 107 -19.97 20.69 -0.21
N GLN A 108 -20.27 20.05 0.89
CA GLN A 108 -21.11 20.58 1.99
C GLN A 108 -20.70 20.00 3.33
N ILE A 109 -21.04 20.68 4.40
CA ILE A 109 -20.90 20.18 5.76
C ILE A 109 -22.24 19.56 6.16
N HIS A 110 -22.21 18.26 6.50
CA HIS A 110 -23.42 17.57 6.93
C HIS A 110 -23.96 18.15 8.24
N PRO A 111 -25.29 18.35 8.42
CA PRO A 111 -25.87 19.00 9.63
C PRO A 111 -25.55 18.31 10.97
N THR A 112 -25.17 17.02 10.94
CA THR A 112 -24.78 16.27 12.15
C THR A 112 -23.26 16.24 12.38
N ALA A 113 -22.47 16.94 11.59
CA ALA A 113 -21.06 17.13 11.88
C ALA A 113 -20.88 18.18 12.99
N VAL A 114 -19.89 17.96 13.84
CA VAL A 114 -19.54 18.87 14.96
C VAL A 114 -18.15 19.42 14.69
N LEU A 115 -18.08 20.73 14.48
CA LEU A 115 -16.84 21.44 14.24
C LEU A 115 -16.62 22.45 15.34
N ASP A 116 -15.42 22.51 15.92
CA ASP A 116 -15.02 23.60 16.79
C ASP A 116 -15.05 24.93 16.02
N GLU A 117 -15.37 26.03 16.68
CA GLU A 117 -15.44 27.36 16.04
C GLU A 117 -14.09 27.84 15.45
N ARG A 118 -12.98 27.33 15.96
CA ARG A 118 -11.61 27.59 15.48
C ARG A 118 -11.15 26.65 14.40
N ALA A 119 -11.98 25.68 14.01
CA ALA A 119 -11.66 24.78 12.91
C ALA A 119 -11.84 25.48 11.55
N VAL A 120 -10.91 25.26 10.64
CA VAL A 120 -10.94 25.85 9.29
C VAL A 120 -11.14 24.76 8.25
N VAL A 121 -12.15 24.93 7.38
CA VAL A 121 -12.43 24.00 6.29
C VAL A 121 -12.25 24.73 4.95
N GLY A 122 -11.35 24.23 4.11
CA GLY A 122 -11.06 24.80 2.81
C GLY A 122 -12.22 24.61 1.80
N PRO A 123 -12.20 25.36 0.70
CA PRO A 123 -13.26 25.34 -0.30
C PRO A 123 -13.41 23.98 -0.97
N ARG A 124 -14.63 23.67 -1.42
CA ARG A 124 -15.03 22.43 -2.11
C ARG A 124 -14.78 21.14 -1.30
N THR A 125 -14.55 21.26 0.00
CA THR A 125 -14.40 20.13 0.93
C THR A 125 -15.76 19.62 1.36
N ALA A 126 -15.94 18.28 1.31
CA ALA A 126 -17.15 17.60 1.75
C ALA A 126 -16.95 16.99 3.14
N ILE A 127 -17.81 17.33 4.09
CA ILE A 127 -17.79 16.79 5.47
C ILE A 127 -19.03 15.92 5.68
N GLY A 128 -18.81 14.65 5.94
CA GLY A 128 -19.85 13.63 6.16
C GLY A 128 -20.57 13.71 7.50
N ALA A 129 -21.57 12.86 7.67
CA ALA A 129 -22.35 12.79 8.90
C ALA A 129 -21.51 12.37 10.11
N ARG A 130 -21.77 12.97 11.27
CA ARG A 130 -21.12 12.65 12.56
C ARG A 130 -19.60 12.78 12.53
N VAL A 131 -19.04 13.58 11.63
CA VAL A 131 -17.64 13.97 11.67
C VAL A 131 -17.44 14.93 12.84
N CYS A 132 -16.35 14.74 13.60
CA CYS A 132 -15.93 15.65 14.64
C CYS A 132 -14.59 16.29 14.26
N ILE A 133 -14.48 17.62 14.33
CA ILE A 133 -13.24 18.36 14.06
C ILE A 133 -12.92 19.25 15.26
N GLY A 134 -11.78 19.02 15.89
CA GLY A 134 -11.29 19.70 17.07
C GLY A 134 -10.73 21.09 16.79
N ALA A 135 -10.44 21.79 17.88
CA ALA A 135 -9.98 23.16 17.90
C ALA A 135 -8.65 23.36 17.16
N GLY A 136 -8.52 24.46 16.43
CA GLY A 136 -7.27 24.81 15.73
C GLY A 136 -6.93 23.90 14.53
N SER A 137 -7.78 22.92 14.22
CA SER A 137 -7.57 22.02 13.09
C SER A 137 -7.95 22.68 11.76
N SER A 138 -7.19 22.35 10.72
CA SER A 138 -7.38 22.90 9.39
C SER A 138 -7.42 21.80 8.31
N LEU A 139 -8.40 21.89 7.44
CA LEU A 139 -8.53 21.05 6.25
C LEU A 139 -8.36 21.91 5.00
N GLY A 140 -7.58 21.44 4.06
CA GLY A 140 -7.37 22.08 2.77
C GLY A 140 -8.60 22.04 1.86
N ALA A 141 -8.42 22.50 0.64
CA ALA A 141 -9.42 22.46 -0.42
C ALA A 141 -9.64 21.05 -0.97
N ASP A 142 -10.82 20.81 -1.54
CA ASP A 142 -11.14 19.56 -2.27
C ASP A 142 -11.03 18.28 -1.46
N CYS A 143 -11.05 18.34 -0.14
CA CYS A 143 -11.02 17.16 0.73
C CYS A 143 -12.38 16.43 0.76
N ILE A 144 -12.33 15.13 1.04
CA ILE A 144 -13.51 14.30 1.29
C ILE A 144 -13.35 13.67 2.66
N VAL A 145 -14.25 14.01 3.60
CA VAL A 145 -14.26 13.44 4.94
C VAL A 145 -15.54 12.62 5.10
N HIS A 146 -15.40 11.31 5.12
CA HIS A 146 -16.52 10.38 5.21
C HIS A 146 -17.13 10.32 6.61
N PRO A 147 -18.33 9.73 6.76
CA PRO A 147 -19.03 9.71 8.04
C PRO A 147 -18.21 9.11 9.19
N GLY A 148 -18.36 9.71 10.39
CA GLY A 148 -17.77 9.19 11.63
C GLY A 148 -16.26 9.42 11.79
N VAL A 149 -15.60 10.15 10.90
CA VAL A 149 -14.19 10.55 11.07
C VAL A 149 -14.05 11.47 12.28
N VAL A 150 -12.99 11.25 13.07
CA VAL A 150 -12.63 12.09 14.21
C VAL A 150 -11.27 12.75 13.96
N ILE A 151 -11.27 14.05 13.95
CA ILE A 151 -10.06 14.89 13.82
C ILE A 151 -9.94 15.65 15.15
N TYR A 152 -8.88 15.33 15.90
CA TYR A 152 -8.60 16.00 17.17
C TYR A 152 -8.07 17.42 16.95
N ASP A 153 -7.60 18.06 18.03
CA ASP A 153 -7.11 19.44 18.01
C ASP A 153 -5.78 19.59 17.26
N ASP A 154 -5.56 20.77 16.69
CA ASP A 154 -4.30 21.17 16.03
C ASP A 154 -3.85 20.25 14.89
N VAL A 155 -4.76 19.56 14.23
CA VAL A 155 -4.50 18.71 13.08
C VAL A 155 -4.47 19.53 11.78
N ALA A 156 -3.47 19.32 10.94
CA ALA A 156 -3.40 19.94 9.62
C ALA A 156 -3.53 18.90 8.50
N VAL A 157 -4.51 19.09 7.63
CA VAL A 157 -4.78 18.21 6.47
C VAL A 157 -4.63 19.02 5.19
N GLY A 158 -3.73 18.59 4.30
CA GLY A 158 -3.50 19.23 3.01
C GLY A 158 -4.65 19.04 2.02
N ASP A 159 -4.56 19.72 0.86
CA ASP A 159 -5.58 19.68 -0.19
C ASP A 159 -5.80 18.28 -0.76
N GLY A 160 -7.02 17.98 -1.19
CA GLY A 160 -7.37 16.77 -1.92
C GLY A 160 -7.28 15.48 -1.13
N CYS A 161 -7.20 15.54 0.20
CA CYS A 161 -7.17 14.35 1.05
C CYS A 161 -8.54 13.68 1.13
N GLU A 162 -8.52 12.34 1.26
CA GLU A 162 -9.72 11.53 1.48
C GLU A 162 -9.59 10.77 2.79
N LEU A 163 -10.47 11.06 3.76
CA LEU A 163 -10.52 10.39 5.05
C LEU A 163 -11.77 9.50 5.08
N HIS A 164 -11.56 8.19 5.09
CA HIS A 164 -12.67 7.22 5.08
C HIS A 164 -13.29 7.03 6.45
N ALA A 165 -14.47 6.41 6.45
CA ALA A 165 -15.33 6.30 7.64
C ALA A 165 -14.57 5.79 8.89
N ASN A 166 -14.79 6.46 10.01
CA ASN A 166 -14.20 6.16 11.32
C ASN A 166 -12.67 6.25 11.38
N ALA A 167 -12.00 6.88 10.42
CA ALA A 167 -10.58 7.20 10.58
C ALA A 167 -10.41 8.22 11.71
N VAL A 168 -9.29 8.11 12.44
CA VAL A 168 -8.98 8.98 13.58
C VAL A 168 -7.63 9.65 13.38
N LEU A 169 -7.60 10.98 13.45
CA LEU A 169 -6.39 11.79 13.44
C LEU A 169 -6.18 12.39 14.82
N HIS A 170 -5.13 11.99 15.52
CA HIS A 170 -4.79 12.46 16.86
C HIS A 170 -4.15 13.87 16.85
N PRO A 171 -4.11 14.56 18.00
CA PRO A 171 -3.66 15.93 18.09
C PRO A 171 -2.29 16.19 17.46
N GLY A 172 -2.19 17.29 16.73
CA GLY A 172 -0.96 17.75 16.09
C GLY A 172 -0.51 16.93 14.86
N SER A 173 -1.30 15.94 14.41
CA SER A 173 -0.99 15.17 13.19
C SER A 173 -1.03 16.06 11.94
N ARG A 174 -0.11 15.83 11.02
CA ARG A 174 0.02 16.62 9.79
C ARG A 174 -0.03 15.71 8.57
N LEU A 175 -0.94 15.98 7.65
CA LEU A 175 -1.08 15.27 6.39
C LEU A 175 -0.77 16.22 5.23
N GLY A 176 0.11 15.81 4.33
CA GLY A 176 0.36 16.47 3.06
C GLY A 176 -0.83 16.41 2.12
N ARG A 177 -0.65 16.80 0.87
CA ARG A 177 -1.71 16.82 -0.15
C ARG A 177 -2.01 15.43 -0.67
N GLY A 178 -3.28 15.17 -1.01
CA GLY A 178 -3.71 13.93 -1.67
C GLY A 178 -3.51 12.67 -0.83
N CYS A 179 -3.40 12.79 0.49
CA CYS A 179 -3.34 11.63 1.37
C CYS A 179 -4.69 10.92 1.44
N VAL A 180 -4.65 9.59 1.53
CA VAL A 180 -5.83 8.75 1.76
C VAL A 180 -5.67 8.01 3.08
N VAL A 181 -6.62 8.17 3.99
CA VAL A 181 -6.67 7.44 5.27
C VAL A 181 -7.90 6.57 5.25
N ASN A 182 -7.71 5.26 5.11
CA ASN A 182 -8.81 4.32 4.98
C ASN A 182 -9.54 4.06 6.31
N SER A 183 -10.67 3.36 6.21
CA SER A 183 -11.60 3.15 7.32
C SER A 183 -10.92 2.54 8.56
N ASN A 184 -11.25 3.07 9.73
CA ASN A 184 -10.73 2.67 11.04
C ASN A 184 -9.20 2.78 11.19
N ALA A 185 -8.49 3.44 10.28
CA ALA A 185 -7.08 3.73 10.47
C ALA A 185 -6.89 4.84 11.52
N VAL A 186 -5.81 4.76 12.31
CA VAL A 186 -5.51 5.70 13.38
C VAL A 186 -4.13 6.31 13.15
N VAL A 187 -4.07 7.63 13.06
CA VAL A 187 -2.82 8.38 12.85
C VAL A 187 -2.55 9.26 14.07
N GLY A 188 -1.39 9.06 14.69
CA GLY A 188 -0.91 9.89 15.79
C GLY A 188 -1.30 9.40 17.19
N SER A 189 -1.77 8.13 17.33
CA SER A 189 -1.94 7.54 18.67
C SER A 189 -0.63 7.52 19.45
N GLU A 190 -0.73 7.42 20.79
CA GLU A 190 0.46 7.36 21.62
C GLU A 190 1.26 6.07 21.37
N GLY A 191 2.55 6.20 21.12
CA GLY A 191 3.47 5.09 21.02
C GLY A 191 3.60 4.28 22.30
N PHE A 192 4.02 3.03 22.17
CA PHE A 192 4.24 2.13 23.30
C PHE A 192 5.48 2.58 24.11
N GLY A 193 5.27 3.50 25.05
CA GLY A 193 6.30 4.08 25.90
C GLY A 193 6.04 3.80 27.38
N PHE A 194 6.74 2.82 27.95
CA PHE A 194 6.67 2.47 29.36
C PHE A 194 8.06 2.24 29.94
N VAL A 195 8.30 2.73 31.14
CA VAL A 195 9.54 2.56 31.89
C VAL A 195 9.31 1.59 33.04
N PRO A 196 10.09 0.49 33.16
CA PRO A 196 9.98 -0.39 34.29
C PRO A 196 10.46 0.31 35.56
N THR A 197 9.72 0.15 36.64
CA THR A 197 10.07 0.65 37.98
C THR A 197 9.84 -0.45 39.02
N VAL A 198 10.32 -0.25 40.24
CA VAL A 198 10.05 -1.19 41.36
C VAL A 198 8.56 -1.34 41.70
N LYS A 199 7.71 -0.38 41.23
CA LYS A 199 6.25 -0.39 41.43
C LYS A 199 5.48 -0.83 40.18
N GLY A 200 6.15 -1.37 39.13
CA GLY A 200 5.55 -1.73 37.85
C GLY A 200 5.88 -0.72 36.73
N TRP A 201 5.10 -0.73 35.67
CA TRP A 201 5.30 0.07 34.49
C TRP A 201 4.82 1.52 34.70
N ARG A 202 5.70 2.49 34.46
CA ARG A 202 5.35 3.91 34.42
C ARG A 202 5.23 4.37 32.98
N LYS A 203 4.09 4.92 32.59
CA LYS A 203 3.85 5.46 31.26
C LYS A 203 4.75 6.69 30.99
N MET A 204 5.39 6.70 29.83
CA MET A 204 6.09 7.85 29.29
C MET A 204 5.13 8.60 28.34
N PRO A 205 4.78 9.86 28.62
CA PRO A 205 3.91 10.63 27.75
C PRO A 205 4.49 10.73 26.34
N GLN A 206 3.63 10.61 25.34
CA GLN A 206 3.98 10.71 23.93
C GLN A 206 3.49 12.05 23.38
N THR A 207 4.37 13.06 23.39
CA THR A 207 4.04 14.46 23.09
C THR A 207 4.43 14.89 21.67
N GLY A 208 5.06 14.02 20.92
CA GLY A 208 5.45 14.26 19.53
C GLY A 208 4.26 14.20 18.58
N THR A 209 4.53 14.16 17.29
CA THR A 209 3.52 14.17 16.24
C THR A 209 3.76 13.13 15.16
N VAL A 210 2.78 12.93 14.26
CA VAL A 210 2.91 12.16 13.04
C VAL A 210 2.82 13.08 11.83
N VAL A 211 3.71 12.87 10.86
CA VAL A 211 3.71 13.57 9.58
C VAL A 211 3.59 12.55 8.46
N LEU A 212 2.52 12.66 7.69
CA LEU A 212 2.35 11.97 6.40
C LEU A 212 2.67 12.97 5.30
N GLU A 213 3.64 12.68 4.44
CA GLU A 213 3.93 13.53 3.29
C GLU A 213 2.91 13.33 2.16
N ASP A 214 3.05 14.09 1.06
CA ASP A 214 2.09 14.10 -0.06
C ASP A 214 1.83 12.69 -0.62
N GLY A 215 0.57 12.36 -0.90
CA GLY A 215 0.15 11.13 -1.57
C GLY A 215 0.35 9.84 -0.78
N VAL A 216 0.55 9.93 0.53
CA VAL A 216 0.59 8.75 1.41
C VAL A 216 -0.81 8.13 1.50
N GLU A 217 -0.87 6.80 1.43
CA GLU A 217 -2.11 6.04 1.61
C GLU A 217 -1.97 5.08 2.78
N VAL A 218 -2.90 5.15 3.73
CA VAL A 218 -2.93 4.33 4.95
C VAL A 218 -4.13 3.39 4.89
N GLY A 219 -3.87 2.08 4.91
CA GLY A 219 -4.87 1.01 4.81
C GLY A 219 -5.78 0.89 6.02
N CYS A 220 -6.87 0.14 5.85
CA CYS A 220 -7.89 -0.06 6.89
C CYS A 220 -7.29 -0.65 8.17
N GLY A 221 -7.66 -0.09 9.32
CA GLY A 221 -7.23 -0.58 10.62
C GLY A 221 -5.72 -0.44 10.89
N SER A 222 -4.97 0.24 10.03
CA SER A 222 -3.55 0.51 10.25
C SER A 222 -3.36 1.63 11.27
N THR A 223 -2.28 1.53 12.06
CA THR A 223 -1.98 2.47 13.14
C THR A 223 -0.57 3.03 13.02
N ILE A 224 -0.43 4.34 13.19
CA ILE A 224 0.85 5.06 13.13
C ILE A 224 1.00 5.87 14.41
N ASP A 225 1.97 5.50 15.24
CA ASP A 225 2.14 6.08 16.55
C ASP A 225 3.03 7.32 16.54
N ARG A 226 2.70 8.31 17.39
CA ARG A 226 3.56 9.45 17.69
C ARG A 226 4.59 9.11 18.76
N PRO A 227 5.80 9.69 18.72
CA PRO A 227 6.85 9.47 19.72
C PRO A 227 6.66 10.34 20.96
N SER A 228 7.47 10.06 22.00
CA SER A 228 7.57 10.91 23.19
C SER A 228 8.03 12.33 22.86
N VAL A 229 8.96 12.47 21.92
CA VAL A 229 9.46 13.76 21.41
C VAL A 229 9.77 13.64 19.92
N GLY A 230 9.63 14.75 19.19
CA GLY A 230 9.88 14.78 17.75
C GLY A 230 8.72 14.23 16.94
N GLU A 231 8.99 13.47 15.90
CA GLU A 231 7.96 13.03 14.97
C GLU A 231 8.17 11.59 14.47
N THR A 232 7.07 10.94 14.09
CA THR A 232 7.04 9.78 13.19
C THR A 232 6.73 10.32 11.80
N ARG A 233 7.57 10.02 10.80
CA ARG A 233 7.43 10.59 9.45
C ARG A 233 7.34 9.53 8.38
N ILE A 234 6.30 9.63 7.55
CA ILE A 234 6.06 8.76 6.40
C ILE A 234 6.30 9.55 5.12
N GLY A 235 7.30 9.14 4.35
CA GLY A 235 7.71 9.80 3.10
C GLY A 235 6.68 9.73 1.99
N ALA A 236 6.70 10.72 1.10
CA ALA A 236 5.72 10.94 0.06
C ALA A 236 5.49 9.72 -0.83
N GLY A 237 4.23 9.50 -1.21
CA GLY A 237 3.81 8.41 -2.11
C GLY A 237 3.88 7.01 -1.51
N THR A 238 4.22 6.87 -0.22
CA THR A 238 4.25 5.56 0.46
C THR A 238 2.84 4.97 0.54
N LYS A 239 2.74 3.66 0.27
CA LYS A 239 1.50 2.88 0.32
C LYS A 239 1.57 1.89 1.48
N ILE A 240 0.65 2.01 2.40
CA ILE A 240 0.53 1.20 3.60
C ILE A 240 -0.77 0.41 3.48
N ASP A 241 -0.69 -0.90 3.46
CA ASP A 241 -1.84 -1.81 3.37
C ASP A 241 -2.55 -1.94 4.73
N ASN A 242 -3.53 -2.80 4.81
CA ASN A 242 -4.38 -2.98 5.98
C ASN A 242 -3.64 -3.62 7.16
N LEU A 243 -4.04 -3.24 8.38
CA LEU A 243 -3.55 -3.81 9.63
C LEU A 243 -2.03 -3.66 9.83
N VAL A 244 -1.43 -2.63 9.28
CA VAL A 244 -0.02 -2.30 9.48
C VAL A 244 0.15 -1.51 10.77
N GLN A 245 1.18 -1.86 11.57
CA GLN A 245 1.59 -1.09 12.74
C GLN A 245 2.90 -0.36 12.45
N ILE A 246 2.91 0.96 12.57
CA ILE A 246 4.12 1.77 12.53
C ILE A 246 4.34 2.40 13.91
N GLY A 247 5.41 1.98 14.55
CA GLY A 247 5.79 2.42 15.89
C GLY A 247 6.33 3.85 15.93
N HIS A 248 6.39 4.39 17.11
CA HIS A 248 6.81 5.75 17.41
C HIS A 248 8.23 6.08 16.90
N GLY A 249 8.43 7.27 16.34
CA GLY A 249 9.74 7.73 15.89
C GLY A 249 10.30 7.01 14.66
N VAL A 250 9.49 6.23 13.97
CA VAL A 250 9.85 5.63 12.66
C VAL A 250 9.95 6.74 11.61
N THR A 251 10.97 6.63 10.75
CA THR A 251 11.08 7.46 9.56
C THR A 251 11.14 6.60 8.32
N THR A 252 10.35 6.94 7.29
CA THR A 252 10.41 6.26 5.99
C THR A 252 10.80 7.24 4.90
N GLY A 253 11.53 6.73 3.91
CA GLY A 253 11.74 7.41 2.64
C GLY A 253 10.46 7.43 1.80
N ARG A 254 10.60 7.91 0.56
CA ARG A 254 9.50 8.07 -0.41
C ARG A 254 9.17 6.77 -1.14
N GLY A 255 7.92 6.60 -1.54
CA GLY A 255 7.49 5.54 -2.45
C GLY A 255 7.65 4.12 -1.91
N CYS A 256 7.62 3.94 -0.61
CA CYS A 256 7.64 2.62 0.01
C CYS A 256 6.29 1.89 -0.16
N ALA A 257 6.32 0.56 -0.07
CA ALA A 257 5.14 -0.29 -0.08
C ALA A 257 5.21 -1.28 1.11
N PHE A 258 4.26 -1.16 2.04
CA PHE A 258 4.13 -2.04 3.19
C PHE A 258 2.86 -2.85 3.05
N ALA A 259 3.00 -4.14 2.78
CA ALA A 259 1.85 -5.03 2.62
C ALA A 259 1.18 -5.33 3.98
N SER A 260 0.05 -6.00 3.92
CA SER A 260 -0.81 -6.24 5.08
C SER A 260 -0.07 -6.88 6.26
N GLN A 261 -0.41 -6.42 7.46
CA GLN A 261 0.11 -6.91 8.74
C GLN A 261 1.64 -6.72 8.93
N VAL A 262 2.28 -5.82 8.19
CA VAL A 262 3.66 -5.42 8.50
C VAL A 262 3.70 -4.72 9.85
N GLY A 263 4.70 -5.04 10.66
CA GLY A 263 4.98 -4.38 11.94
C GLY A 263 6.35 -3.71 11.92
N ILE A 264 6.39 -2.39 12.08
CA ILE A 264 7.64 -1.63 12.16
C ILE A 264 7.77 -1.07 13.57
N ALA A 265 8.75 -1.57 14.31
CA ALA A 265 8.99 -1.16 15.69
C ALA A 265 9.59 0.25 15.79
N GLY A 266 9.49 0.85 16.97
CA GLY A 266 9.86 2.23 17.21
C GLY A 266 11.29 2.59 16.80
N GLY A 267 11.46 3.79 16.25
CA GLY A 267 12.76 4.34 15.86
C GLY A 267 13.44 3.67 14.65
N ALA A 268 12.79 2.75 13.96
CA ALA A 268 13.33 2.17 12.73
C ALA A 268 13.43 3.21 11.62
N ARG A 269 14.43 3.04 10.76
CA ARG A 269 14.70 3.92 9.62
C ARG A 269 14.56 3.12 8.33
N ILE A 270 13.63 3.52 7.49
CA ILE A 270 13.32 2.84 6.23
C ILE A 270 13.70 3.78 5.09
N GLY A 271 14.52 3.33 4.15
CA GLY A 271 14.94 4.08 2.97
C GLY A 271 13.84 4.30 1.94
N ASN A 272 14.21 4.87 0.79
CA ASN A 272 13.28 5.12 -0.32
C ASN A 272 12.95 3.84 -1.07
N GLY A 273 11.70 3.69 -1.53
CA GLY A 273 11.27 2.60 -2.40
C GLY A 273 11.38 1.21 -1.77
N VAL A 274 11.42 1.10 -0.45
CA VAL A 274 11.47 -0.18 0.25
C VAL A 274 10.14 -0.93 0.11
N ILE A 275 10.24 -2.24 -0.13
CA ILE A 275 9.07 -3.13 -0.19
C ILE A 275 9.14 -4.12 0.97
N LEU A 276 8.17 -4.03 1.88
CA LEU A 276 7.96 -5.01 2.95
C LEU A 276 6.73 -5.84 2.61
N ALA A 277 6.93 -7.11 2.27
CA ALA A 277 5.83 -8.03 1.96
C ALA A 277 5.02 -8.39 3.22
N GLY A 278 3.89 -9.07 3.05
CA GLY A 278 2.95 -9.34 4.14
C GLY A 278 3.57 -9.96 5.39
N GLN A 279 3.17 -9.45 6.55
CA GLN A 279 3.61 -9.92 7.87
C GLN A 279 5.11 -9.79 8.14
N VAL A 280 5.84 -8.92 7.44
CA VAL A 280 7.23 -8.61 7.79
C VAL A 280 7.27 -7.87 9.12
N GLY A 281 8.20 -8.28 9.98
CA GLY A 281 8.52 -7.61 11.24
C GLY A 281 9.85 -6.87 11.15
N VAL A 282 9.87 -5.58 11.53
CA VAL A 282 11.08 -4.77 11.60
C VAL A 282 11.36 -4.41 13.05
N ALA A 283 12.52 -4.80 13.57
CA ALA A 283 12.89 -4.60 14.95
C ALA A 283 13.12 -3.11 15.28
N ASN A 284 13.12 -2.82 16.58
CA ASN A 284 13.40 -1.48 17.10
C ASN A 284 14.75 -0.94 16.58
N ARG A 285 14.74 0.28 16.07
CA ARG A 285 15.92 0.98 15.52
C ARG A 285 16.62 0.28 14.36
N ALA A 286 16.02 -0.73 13.74
CA ALA A 286 16.57 -1.34 12.53
C ALA A 286 16.67 -0.31 11.39
N VAL A 287 17.62 -0.53 10.50
CA VAL A 287 17.86 0.32 9.34
C VAL A 287 17.68 -0.50 8.06
N VAL A 288 16.79 -0.06 7.19
CA VAL A 288 16.52 -0.73 5.91
C VAL A 288 16.90 0.25 4.79
N GLY A 289 17.90 -0.12 4.01
CA GLY A 289 18.43 0.71 2.93
C GLY A 289 17.45 0.89 1.76
N ASP A 290 17.73 1.88 0.92
CA ASP A 290 16.90 2.22 -0.25
C ASP A 290 16.64 1.01 -1.15
N ARG A 291 15.40 0.85 -1.61
CA ARG A 291 14.97 -0.22 -2.53
C ARG A 291 15.22 -1.65 -2.04
N ALA A 292 15.48 -1.84 -0.75
CA ALA A 292 15.52 -3.18 -0.18
C ALA A 292 14.13 -3.83 -0.21
N VAL A 293 14.10 -5.15 -0.32
CA VAL A 293 12.87 -5.95 -0.38
C VAL A 293 12.92 -7.03 0.69
N ALA A 294 11.92 -7.10 1.54
CA ALA A 294 11.73 -8.21 2.48
C ALA A 294 10.58 -9.12 2.03
N SER A 295 10.87 -10.40 1.85
CA SER A 295 9.85 -11.42 1.55
C SER A 295 8.86 -11.59 2.70
N SER A 296 7.67 -12.12 2.41
CA SER A 296 6.62 -12.32 3.42
C SER A 296 7.12 -13.05 4.68
N LYS A 297 6.66 -12.59 5.84
CA LYS A 297 7.00 -13.12 7.18
C LYS A 297 8.48 -13.02 7.56
N SER A 298 9.29 -12.24 6.86
CA SER A 298 10.68 -12.02 7.26
C SER A 298 10.79 -11.18 8.52
N GLY A 299 11.79 -11.47 9.36
CA GLY A 299 12.12 -10.71 10.56
C GLY A 299 13.43 -9.94 10.36
N ILE A 300 13.39 -8.63 10.35
CA ILE A 300 14.56 -7.75 10.22
C ILE A 300 14.99 -7.30 11.62
N HIS A 301 16.17 -7.72 12.06
CA HIS A 301 16.68 -7.43 13.41
C HIS A 301 17.76 -6.34 13.47
N GLY A 302 18.29 -5.89 12.32
CA GLY A 302 19.41 -4.96 12.27
C GLY A 302 19.41 -4.15 10.97
N GLU A 303 20.52 -4.15 10.28
CA GLU A 303 20.69 -3.41 9.03
C GLU A 303 20.46 -4.32 7.82
N VAL A 304 19.74 -3.79 6.83
CA VAL A 304 19.58 -4.36 5.49
C VAL A 304 20.15 -3.36 4.50
N ALA A 305 21.10 -3.78 3.68
CA ALA A 305 21.73 -2.89 2.71
C ALA A 305 20.77 -2.43 1.62
N ALA A 306 21.09 -1.32 0.96
CA ALA A 306 20.30 -0.81 -0.15
C ALA A 306 20.22 -1.83 -1.30
N GLY A 307 19.03 -2.03 -1.85
CA GLY A 307 18.75 -2.97 -2.95
C GLY A 307 18.80 -4.43 -2.58
N GLU A 308 19.06 -4.77 -1.32
CA GLU A 308 19.12 -6.15 -0.87
C GLU A 308 17.74 -6.79 -0.79
N VAL A 309 17.65 -8.08 -1.13
CA VAL A 309 16.46 -8.89 -0.95
C VAL A 309 16.69 -9.88 0.19
N VAL A 310 15.93 -9.71 1.28
CA VAL A 310 16.04 -10.57 2.46
C VAL A 310 14.83 -11.46 2.63
N SER A 311 15.06 -12.70 3.12
CA SER A 311 14.02 -13.69 3.39
C SER A 311 14.33 -14.44 4.68
N GLY A 312 13.30 -14.80 5.41
CA GLY A 312 13.40 -15.73 6.52
C GLY A 312 12.01 -16.22 6.86
N TYR A 313 11.82 -17.55 6.89
CA TYR A 313 10.51 -18.19 7.12
C TYR A 313 9.89 -18.87 5.89
N PRO A 314 10.55 -19.65 5.08
CA PRO A 314 9.84 -20.37 4.03
C PRO A 314 8.91 -21.41 4.65
N ALA A 315 7.67 -21.51 4.17
CA ALA A 315 6.81 -22.65 4.45
C ALA A 315 7.31 -23.86 3.63
N ILE A 316 7.57 -24.96 4.33
CA ILE A 316 7.99 -26.22 3.73
C ILE A 316 7.04 -27.34 4.14
N PRO A 317 7.02 -28.52 3.45
CA PRO A 317 6.16 -29.65 3.82
C PRO A 317 6.29 -30.01 5.31
N ASN A 318 5.19 -30.24 6.01
CA ASN A 318 5.15 -30.40 7.47
C ASN A 318 6.11 -31.47 7.97
N ARG A 319 6.21 -32.64 7.32
CA ARG A 319 7.17 -33.69 7.68
C ARG A 319 8.62 -33.22 7.61
N LEU A 320 8.96 -32.41 6.62
CA LEU A 320 10.29 -31.83 6.48
C LEU A 320 10.54 -30.79 7.57
N TRP A 321 9.56 -29.93 7.83
CA TRP A 321 9.60 -28.94 8.91
C TRP A 321 9.88 -29.58 10.27
N LEU A 322 9.14 -30.64 10.64
CA LEU A 322 9.34 -31.35 11.91
C LEU A 322 10.76 -31.93 12.04
N ARG A 323 11.29 -32.49 10.95
CA ARG A 323 12.68 -33.02 10.94
C ARG A 323 13.71 -31.89 11.08
N CYS A 324 13.55 -30.79 10.35
CA CYS A 324 14.42 -29.62 10.45
C CYS A 324 14.36 -29.00 11.86
N SER A 325 13.18 -28.85 12.43
CA SER A 325 12.98 -28.30 13.77
C SER A 325 13.63 -29.17 14.85
N ALA A 326 13.51 -30.49 14.76
CA ALA A 326 14.18 -31.42 15.67
C ALA A 326 15.72 -31.39 15.58
N ALA A 327 16.27 -31.10 14.39
CA ALA A 327 17.69 -30.95 14.14
C ALA A 327 18.23 -29.57 14.55
N PHE A 328 17.39 -28.53 14.49
CA PHE A 328 17.80 -27.13 14.68
C PHE A 328 18.50 -26.89 16.01
N GLY A 329 17.95 -27.41 17.13
CA GLY A 329 18.55 -27.29 18.44
C GLY A 329 19.89 -28.06 18.61
N LYS A 330 20.22 -28.98 17.69
CA LYS A 330 21.45 -29.77 17.71
C LYS A 330 22.52 -29.25 16.74
N LEU A 331 22.22 -28.19 15.96
CA LEU A 331 23.17 -27.63 14.99
C LEU A 331 24.51 -27.20 15.60
N PRO A 332 24.59 -26.60 16.84
CA PRO A 332 25.86 -26.25 17.42
C PRO A 332 26.75 -27.48 17.69
N GLU A 333 26.17 -28.59 18.24
CA GLU A 333 26.88 -29.82 18.47
C GLU A 333 27.31 -30.51 17.17
N MET A 334 26.43 -30.53 16.18
CA MET A 334 26.74 -31.06 14.83
C MET A 334 27.89 -30.28 14.17
N ALA A 335 27.87 -28.94 14.29
CA ALA A 335 28.95 -28.09 13.75
C ALA A 335 30.28 -28.30 14.48
N LYS A 336 30.26 -28.62 15.81
CA LYS A 336 31.45 -28.98 16.59
C LYS A 336 32.00 -30.33 16.13
N ALA A 337 31.16 -31.37 16.06
CA ALA A 337 31.55 -32.71 15.62
C ALA A 337 32.14 -32.71 14.19
N LEU A 338 31.56 -31.93 13.27
CA LEU A 338 32.09 -31.76 11.91
C LEU A 338 33.48 -31.09 11.88
N ARG A 339 33.76 -30.15 12.77
CA ARG A 339 35.10 -29.53 12.90
C ARG A 339 36.13 -30.52 13.45
N GLU A 340 35.76 -31.32 14.42
CA GLU A 340 36.61 -32.38 14.98
C GLU A 340 36.94 -33.43 13.93
N LEU A 341 35.96 -33.96 13.19
CA LEU A 341 36.15 -34.89 12.08
C LEU A 341 37.09 -34.35 10.97
N LYS A 342 36.94 -33.05 10.62
CA LYS A 342 37.84 -32.43 9.66
C LYS A 342 39.28 -32.27 10.13
N ARG A 343 39.48 -32.12 11.44
CA ARG A 343 40.83 -32.03 12.03
C ARG A 343 41.52 -33.40 12.10
N ASP A 344 40.75 -34.46 12.31
CA ASP A 344 41.27 -35.83 12.48
C ASP A 344 41.31 -36.60 11.16
N SER A 345 40.88 -36.00 10.02
CA SER A 345 41.04 -36.59 8.67
C SER A 345 42.45 -36.29 8.14
N PRO A 346 43.28 -37.31 7.87
CA PRO A 346 44.61 -37.11 7.26
C PRO A 346 44.43 -36.45 5.88
N ARG A 347 45.35 -35.53 5.56
CA ARG A 347 45.46 -34.88 4.23
C ARG A 347 45.96 -35.87 3.21
#